data_c5a6f1532655a0e6818a284152a65844
#
_entry.id   c5a6f1532655a0e6818a284152a65844
#
_cell.length_a   1.000
_cell.length_b   1.000
_cell.length_c   1.000
_cell.angle_alpha   90.00
_cell.angle_beta   90.00
_cell.angle_gamma   90.00
#
_symmetry.space_group_name_H-M   'P 1'
#
loop_
_entity.id
_entity.type
_entity.pdbx_description
1 polymer ?
#
loop_
_entity_poly.entity_id
_entity_poly.type
_entity_poly.pdbx_seq_one_letter_code
_entity_poly.pdbx_strand_id
1 'polypeptide(L)'
;VLSFAEGTRGGRRLADLAEVAPGRSPDDAARAVADQCPGWCLSTRDERLAGALRSAGADLSRHVHLMVASTRPGMPDSAAGLLASVTLHPFAEFEWSDIIPSWKAAYPVGHPDHVTGADTDLVDIELRPYVEDAALGPVHRSTVLAVIDGRVIGAIVISLRPEPVPLGGPWITEVWRDPGSPARGLGAALIGRALAMLHEDGFGTLGLAVTDANPARTTYERFGFKPAIESWSLAFPDGR
;
A
#
# COMPACT_ATOMS: atom_id res chain seq x y z
N VAL A 1 21.74 1.91 -21.27
CA VAL A 1 21.55 3.21 -20.64
C VAL A 1 20.92 3.09 -19.27
N LEU A 2 19.94 2.18 -19.12
CA LEU A 2 19.34 1.76 -17.85
C LEU A 2 19.58 0.27 -17.61
N SER A 3 19.71 -0.12 -16.36
CA SER A 3 19.47 -1.48 -15.84
C SER A 3 18.08 -1.54 -15.22
N PHE A 4 17.33 -2.63 -15.43
CA PHE A 4 15.99 -2.82 -14.90
C PHE A 4 15.59 -4.29 -14.94
N ALA A 5 14.57 -4.68 -14.15
CA ALA A 5 13.84 -5.92 -14.34
C ALA A 5 12.72 -5.71 -15.36
N GLU A 6 12.60 -6.61 -16.33
CA GLU A 6 11.51 -6.50 -17.33
C GLU A 6 10.25 -7.18 -16.81
N GLY A 7 9.10 -6.49 -16.98
CA GLY A 7 7.79 -6.97 -16.58
C GLY A 7 6.67 -6.39 -17.42
N THR A 8 5.44 -6.50 -16.91
CA THR A 8 4.24 -5.90 -17.51
C THR A 8 3.40 -5.25 -16.42
N ARG A 9 2.73 -4.13 -16.76
CA ARG A 9 1.79 -3.44 -15.88
C ARG A 9 0.64 -2.88 -16.69
N GLY A 10 -0.59 -3.31 -16.40
CA GLY A 10 -1.77 -2.86 -17.15
C GLY A 10 -1.69 -3.15 -18.64
N GLY A 11 -1.11 -4.29 -19.05
CA GLY A 11 -0.91 -4.66 -20.45
C GLY A 11 0.25 -3.95 -21.16
N ARG A 12 0.96 -3.03 -20.51
CA ARG A 12 2.12 -2.29 -21.04
C ARG A 12 3.42 -2.92 -20.56
N ARG A 13 4.49 -2.83 -21.36
CA ARG A 13 5.84 -3.24 -20.92
C ARG A 13 6.31 -2.35 -19.77
N LEU A 14 6.96 -2.97 -18.80
CA LEU A 14 7.47 -2.31 -17.60
C LEU A 14 8.98 -2.52 -17.48
N ALA A 15 9.72 -1.42 -17.34
CA ALA A 15 11.09 -1.42 -16.82
C ALA A 15 11.00 -1.18 -15.31
N ASP A 16 11.02 -2.26 -14.52
CA ASP A 16 10.88 -2.18 -13.07
C ASP A 16 12.23 -1.93 -12.39
N LEU A 17 12.22 -1.11 -11.33
CA LEU A 17 13.39 -0.72 -10.56
C LEU A 17 14.54 -0.20 -11.46
N ALA A 18 14.19 0.65 -12.41
CA ALA A 18 15.15 1.21 -13.35
C ALA A 18 16.20 2.08 -12.64
N GLU A 19 17.46 1.82 -12.95
CA GLU A 19 18.63 2.54 -12.45
C GLU A 19 19.49 3.02 -13.62
N VAL A 20 20.11 4.18 -13.47
CA VAL A 20 21.03 4.72 -14.48
C VAL A 20 22.30 3.89 -14.51
N ALA A 21 22.69 3.43 -15.70
CA ALA A 21 23.94 2.67 -15.87
C ALA A 21 25.16 3.52 -15.47
N PRO A 22 26.21 2.91 -14.89
CA PRO A 22 27.41 3.63 -14.47
C PRO A 22 27.98 4.55 -15.57
N GLY A 23 28.33 5.79 -15.20
CA GLY A 23 28.92 6.77 -16.11
C GLY A 23 27.93 7.45 -17.06
N ARG A 24 26.64 7.24 -16.90
CA ARG A 24 25.59 7.94 -17.65
C ARG A 24 24.89 8.99 -16.77
N SER A 25 24.34 10.02 -17.42
CA SER A 25 23.50 10.98 -16.70
C SER A 25 22.02 10.54 -16.72
N PRO A 26 21.22 10.89 -15.70
CA PRO A 26 19.77 10.67 -15.72
C PRO A 26 19.09 11.28 -16.96
N ASP A 27 19.52 12.48 -17.39
CA ASP A 27 18.93 13.16 -18.55
C ASP A 27 19.22 12.43 -19.87
N ASP A 28 20.44 11.90 -20.06
CA ASP A 28 20.78 11.11 -21.24
C ASP A 28 20.00 9.80 -21.25
N ALA A 29 19.86 9.18 -20.07
CA ALA A 29 19.08 7.97 -19.91
C ALA A 29 17.59 8.21 -20.24
N ALA A 30 17.02 9.28 -19.70
CA ALA A 30 15.63 9.64 -19.94
C ALA A 30 15.33 9.93 -21.42
N ARG A 31 16.20 10.68 -22.11
CA ARG A 31 16.06 10.92 -23.55
C ARG A 31 16.10 9.63 -24.36
N ALA A 32 17.08 8.76 -24.07
CA ALA A 32 17.18 7.49 -24.79
C ALA A 32 15.95 6.61 -24.59
N VAL A 33 15.36 6.61 -23.40
CA VAL A 33 14.13 5.83 -23.12
C VAL A 33 12.93 6.45 -23.85
N ALA A 34 12.79 7.78 -23.85
CA ALA A 34 11.71 8.47 -24.56
C ALA A 34 11.72 8.13 -26.07
N ASP A 35 12.92 8.06 -26.66
CA ASP A 35 13.09 7.76 -28.09
C ASP A 35 12.87 6.28 -28.43
N GLN A 36 13.28 5.37 -27.55
CA GLN A 36 13.36 3.93 -27.87
C GLN A 36 12.22 3.09 -27.27
N CYS A 37 11.52 3.62 -26.27
CA CYS A 37 10.53 2.88 -25.48
C CYS A 37 9.19 3.64 -25.37
N PRO A 38 8.58 4.09 -26.51
CA PRO A 38 7.26 4.71 -26.44
C PRO A 38 6.24 3.71 -25.86
N GLY A 39 5.31 4.19 -25.05
CA GLY A 39 4.30 3.35 -24.43
C GLY A 39 4.76 2.52 -23.23
N TRP A 40 6.03 2.55 -22.85
CA TRP A 40 6.51 1.81 -21.68
C TRP A 40 6.13 2.48 -20.36
N CYS A 41 5.95 1.63 -19.35
CA CYS A 41 5.96 2.04 -17.94
C CYS A 41 7.35 1.84 -17.35
N LEU A 42 7.73 2.72 -16.41
CA LEU A 42 8.98 2.60 -15.66
C LEU A 42 8.69 2.76 -14.17
N SER A 43 9.41 2.02 -13.34
CA SER A 43 9.52 2.36 -11.93
C SER A 43 10.99 2.64 -11.57
N THR A 44 11.21 3.57 -10.65
CA THR A 44 12.55 3.88 -10.15
C THR A 44 12.50 4.35 -8.71
N ARG A 45 13.59 4.16 -7.97
CA ARG A 45 13.82 4.73 -6.63
C ARG A 45 14.75 5.93 -6.67
N ASP A 46 15.24 6.30 -7.84
CA ASP A 46 16.10 7.46 -8.05
C ASP A 46 15.24 8.68 -8.43
N GLU A 47 15.09 9.63 -7.51
CA GLU A 47 14.36 10.88 -7.72
C GLU A 47 14.88 11.69 -8.93
N ARG A 48 16.21 11.68 -9.15
CA ARG A 48 16.83 12.41 -10.28
C ARG A 48 16.41 11.78 -11.61
N LEU A 49 16.42 10.44 -11.67
CA LEU A 49 15.95 9.73 -12.86
C LEU A 49 14.44 9.97 -13.08
N ALA A 50 13.63 9.92 -12.02
CA ALA A 50 12.20 10.24 -12.11
C ALA A 50 11.95 11.66 -12.63
N GLY A 51 12.70 12.65 -12.14
CA GLY A 51 12.65 14.04 -12.61
C GLY A 51 13.04 14.17 -14.09
N ALA A 52 14.12 13.51 -14.51
CA ALA A 52 14.60 13.51 -15.89
C ALA A 52 13.58 12.83 -16.85
N LEU A 53 12.99 11.70 -16.46
CA LEU A 53 11.95 11.02 -17.24
C LEU A 53 10.71 11.90 -17.44
N ARG A 54 10.27 12.62 -16.39
CA ARG A 54 9.17 13.59 -16.50
C ARG A 54 9.52 14.72 -17.47
N SER A 55 10.73 15.26 -17.37
CA SER A 55 11.22 16.30 -18.29
C SER A 55 11.31 15.82 -19.72
N ALA A 56 11.53 14.52 -19.94
CA ALA A 56 11.53 13.87 -21.25
C ALA A 56 10.12 13.46 -21.75
N GLY A 57 9.05 13.81 -21.02
CA GLY A 57 7.66 13.64 -21.45
C GLY A 57 6.95 12.42 -20.86
N ALA A 58 7.51 11.77 -19.84
CA ALA A 58 6.80 10.73 -19.11
C ALA A 58 5.80 11.32 -18.10
N ASP A 59 4.59 10.77 -18.06
CA ASP A 59 3.59 11.10 -17.05
C ASP A 59 3.86 10.34 -15.74
N LEU A 60 3.82 11.04 -14.60
CA LEU A 60 3.87 10.41 -13.30
C LEU A 60 2.53 9.72 -13.03
N SER A 61 2.53 8.39 -13.00
CA SER A 61 1.33 7.60 -12.71
C SER A 61 1.18 7.32 -11.21
N ARG A 62 2.29 7.18 -10.48
CA ARG A 62 2.26 6.92 -9.04
C ARG A 62 3.57 7.35 -8.36
N HIS A 63 3.46 7.99 -7.19
CA HIS A 63 4.54 8.21 -6.25
C HIS A 63 4.20 7.54 -4.92
N VAL A 64 5.01 6.60 -4.49
CA VAL A 64 4.76 5.75 -3.32
C VAL A 64 5.87 5.92 -2.30
N HIS A 65 5.47 6.09 -1.03
CA HIS A 65 6.34 6.08 0.12
C HIS A 65 6.22 4.74 0.85
N LEU A 66 7.30 4.00 0.93
CA LEU A 66 7.42 2.87 1.84
C LEU A 66 7.83 3.46 3.19
N MET A 67 6.98 3.28 4.19
CA MET A 67 7.17 3.89 5.51
C MET A 67 7.30 2.81 6.57
N VAL A 68 8.07 3.09 7.61
CA VAL A 68 8.30 2.18 8.73
C VAL A 68 8.13 2.93 10.06
N ALA A 69 7.46 2.28 11.02
CA ALA A 69 7.37 2.73 12.40
C ALA A 69 7.93 1.67 13.35
N SER A 70 8.47 2.11 14.49
CA SER A 70 8.77 1.21 15.60
C SER A 70 7.49 0.76 16.30
N THR A 71 7.41 -0.51 16.64
CA THR A 71 6.36 -1.03 17.50
C THR A 71 6.53 -0.49 18.92
N ARG A 72 5.46 -0.46 19.71
CA ARG A 72 5.47 0.10 21.04
C ARG A 72 4.40 -0.55 21.92
N PRO A 73 4.62 -0.65 23.24
CA PRO A 73 3.63 -1.21 24.15
C PRO A 73 2.42 -0.27 24.29
N GLY A 74 1.25 -0.87 24.50
CA GLY A 74 0.01 -0.17 24.79
C GLY A 74 -0.62 0.54 23.60
N MET A 75 -1.90 0.81 23.76
CA MET A 75 -2.69 1.64 22.81
C MET A 75 -3.02 2.98 23.46
N PRO A 76 -3.20 4.05 22.68
CA PRO A 76 -3.82 5.28 23.19
C PRO A 76 -5.22 4.99 23.77
N ASP A 77 -5.57 5.62 24.89
CA ASP A 77 -6.88 5.44 25.55
C ASP A 77 -8.08 5.70 24.62
N SER A 78 -7.96 6.71 23.76
CA SER A 78 -8.98 7.00 22.74
C SER A 78 -9.19 5.86 21.75
N ALA A 79 -8.12 5.15 21.38
CA ALA A 79 -8.19 3.98 20.50
C ALA A 79 -8.83 2.79 21.22
N ALA A 80 -8.45 2.55 22.48
CA ALA A 80 -9.04 1.50 23.31
C ALA A 80 -10.54 1.73 23.52
N GLY A 81 -10.96 2.96 23.82
CA GLY A 81 -12.37 3.33 23.99
C GLY A 81 -13.19 3.13 22.70
N LEU A 82 -12.64 3.50 21.53
CA LEU A 82 -13.30 3.28 20.25
C LEU A 82 -13.44 1.79 19.95
N LEU A 83 -12.39 0.99 20.13
CA LEU A 83 -12.44 -0.45 19.87
C LEU A 83 -13.37 -1.20 20.83
N ALA A 84 -13.64 -0.68 22.01
CA ALA A 84 -14.65 -1.21 22.92
C ALA A 84 -16.09 -1.02 22.40
N SER A 85 -16.32 -0.13 21.45
CA SER A 85 -17.63 0.13 20.83
C SER A 85 -17.89 -0.68 19.56
N VAL A 86 -16.92 -1.47 19.11
CA VAL A 86 -17.01 -2.35 17.93
C VAL A 86 -16.61 -3.78 18.31
N THR A 87 -17.08 -4.76 17.55
CA THR A 87 -16.58 -6.14 17.67
C THR A 87 -15.50 -6.39 16.63
N LEU A 88 -14.46 -7.14 17.02
CA LEU A 88 -13.36 -7.50 16.14
C LEU A 88 -13.45 -9.00 15.83
N HIS A 89 -13.40 -9.35 14.56
CA HIS A 89 -13.59 -10.71 14.06
C HIS A 89 -12.46 -11.12 13.11
N PRO A 90 -12.10 -12.43 13.07
CA PRO A 90 -11.29 -12.96 11.97
C PRO A 90 -12.03 -12.86 10.64
N PHE A 91 -11.30 -12.74 9.56
CA PHE A 91 -11.88 -12.71 8.20
C PHE A 91 -12.69 -13.97 7.89
N ALA A 92 -12.27 -15.14 8.38
CA ALA A 92 -12.93 -16.42 8.13
C ALA A 92 -14.36 -16.55 8.69
N GLU A 93 -14.81 -15.60 9.53
CA GLU A 93 -16.18 -15.57 10.05
C GLU A 93 -17.17 -14.85 9.13
N PHE A 94 -16.71 -14.26 8.02
CA PHE A 94 -17.53 -13.47 7.11
C PHE A 94 -17.30 -13.91 5.66
N GLU A 95 -18.36 -13.84 4.87
CA GLU A 95 -18.27 -14.03 3.42
C GLU A 95 -17.68 -12.76 2.76
N TRP A 96 -16.99 -12.93 1.65
CA TRP A 96 -16.42 -11.79 0.93
C TRP A 96 -17.49 -10.78 0.48
N SER A 97 -18.70 -11.24 0.18
CA SER A 97 -19.86 -10.38 -0.12
C SER A 97 -20.23 -9.41 1.00
N ASP A 98 -19.93 -9.75 2.26
CA ASP A 98 -20.18 -8.89 3.43
C ASP A 98 -19.03 -7.88 3.65
N ILE A 99 -17.83 -8.23 3.21
CA ILE A 99 -16.61 -7.43 3.41
C ILE A 99 -16.46 -6.35 2.34
N ILE A 100 -16.67 -6.71 1.07
CA ILE A 100 -16.44 -5.87 -0.11
C ILE A 100 -17.16 -4.52 -0.07
N PRO A 101 -18.41 -4.40 0.37
CA PRO A 101 -19.10 -3.12 0.39
C PRO A 101 -18.36 -2.04 1.21
N SER A 102 -17.82 -2.40 2.38
CA SER A 102 -17.07 -1.49 3.24
C SER A 102 -15.72 -1.12 2.65
N TRP A 103 -15.03 -2.07 2.00
CA TRP A 103 -13.75 -1.86 1.34
C TRP A 103 -13.90 -0.92 0.13
N LYS A 104 -14.87 -1.17 -0.76
CA LYS A 104 -15.16 -0.29 -1.91
C LYS A 104 -15.56 1.13 -1.48
N ALA A 105 -16.35 1.25 -0.42
CA ALA A 105 -16.75 2.55 0.12
C ALA A 105 -15.53 3.36 0.62
N ALA A 106 -14.48 2.71 1.10
CA ALA A 106 -13.25 3.36 1.54
C ALA A 106 -12.40 3.90 0.39
N TYR A 107 -12.52 3.32 -0.82
CA TYR A 107 -11.75 3.69 -2.01
C TYR A 107 -12.65 4.15 -3.17
N PRO A 108 -13.40 5.25 -3.00
CA PRO A 108 -14.31 5.73 -4.04
C PRO A 108 -13.55 6.20 -5.29
N VAL A 109 -14.27 6.38 -6.39
CA VAL A 109 -13.72 6.98 -7.62
C VAL A 109 -13.04 8.31 -7.30
N GLY A 110 -11.79 8.46 -7.76
CA GLY A 110 -10.94 9.62 -7.44
C GLY A 110 -10.04 9.43 -6.21
N HIS A 111 -10.20 8.35 -5.45
CA HIS A 111 -9.20 8.01 -4.44
C HIS A 111 -7.90 7.53 -5.11
N PRO A 112 -6.69 7.92 -4.61
CA PRO A 112 -5.41 7.53 -5.22
C PRO A 112 -5.20 6.02 -5.36
N ASP A 113 -5.77 5.24 -4.46
CA ASP A 113 -5.70 3.79 -4.45
C ASP A 113 -7.01 3.13 -4.89
N HIS A 114 -7.87 3.87 -5.66
CA HIS A 114 -9.09 3.31 -6.24
C HIS A 114 -8.76 2.21 -7.26
N VAL A 115 -9.43 1.08 -7.12
CA VAL A 115 -9.32 -0.04 -8.05
C VAL A 115 -10.65 -0.25 -8.75
N THR A 116 -10.61 -0.44 -10.07
CA THR A 116 -11.79 -0.70 -10.91
C THR A 116 -11.87 -2.19 -11.22
N GLY A 117 -13.08 -2.75 -11.18
CA GLY A 117 -13.33 -4.16 -11.53
C GLY A 117 -14.68 -4.65 -10.99
N ALA A 118 -15.06 -5.84 -11.39
CA ALA A 118 -16.18 -6.57 -10.78
C ALA A 118 -15.82 -7.01 -9.35
N ASP A 119 -16.80 -7.13 -8.46
CA ASP A 119 -16.54 -7.45 -7.05
C ASP A 119 -15.79 -8.77 -6.86
N THR A 120 -16.08 -9.79 -7.66
CA THR A 120 -15.38 -11.07 -7.67
C THR A 120 -13.90 -10.90 -8.05
N ASP A 121 -13.61 -10.12 -9.09
CA ASP A 121 -12.24 -9.88 -9.55
C ASP A 121 -11.44 -9.10 -8.49
N LEU A 122 -12.07 -8.12 -7.83
CA LEU A 122 -11.44 -7.34 -6.76
C LEU A 122 -11.11 -8.21 -5.55
N VAL A 123 -12.01 -9.13 -5.16
CA VAL A 123 -11.72 -10.11 -4.11
C VAL A 123 -10.52 -10.96 -4.47
N ASP A 124 -10.55 -11.55 -5.67
CA ASP A 124 -9.57 -12.55 -6.08
C ASP A 124 -8.19 -11.97 -6.38
N ILE A 125 -8.10 -10.68 -6.73
CA ILE A 125 -6.85 -10.00 -7.07
C ILE A 125 -6.29 -9.20 -5.89
N GLU A 126 -7.17 -8.50 -5.13
CA GLU A 126 -6.72 -7.48 -4.18
C GLU A 126 -6.82 -7.90 -2.71
N LEU A 127 -7.73 -8.79 -2.31
CA LEU A 127 -7.93 -9.12 -0.90
C LEU A 127 -7.63 -10.58 -0.55
N ARG A 128 -8.26 -11.54 -1.24
CA ARG A 128 -8.10 -12.96 -0.94
C ARG A 128 -6.66 -13.43 -0.97
N PRO A 129 -5.83 -13.07 -1.96
CA PRO A 129 -4.44 -13.50 -2.00
C PRO A 129 -3.65 -13.10 -0.76
N TYR A 130 -3.95 -11.95 -0.17
CA TYR A 130 -3.26 -11.49 1.04
C TYR A 130 -3.76 -12.13 2.31
N VAL A 131 -5.06 -12.45 2.40
CA VAL A 131 -5.69 -12.96 3.61
C VAL A 131 -5.66 -14.49 3.68
N GLU A 132 -5.98 -15.17 2.59
CA GLU A 132 -6.13 -16.63 2.53
C GLU A 132 -4.87 -17.31 1.96
N ASP A 133 -4.30 -16.77 0.88
CA ASP A 133 -3.20 -17.41 0.15
C ASP A 133 -1.81 -16.99 0.64
N ALA A 134 -1.75 -16.06 1.60
CA ALA A 134 -0.50 -15.52 2.15
C ALA A 134 0.49 -15.02 1.08
N ALA A 135 -0.01 -14.40 0.01
CA ALA A 135 0.80 -13.94 -1.13
C ALA A 135 1.95 -12.99 -0.73
N LEU A 136 1.79 -12.28 0.40
CA LEU A 136 2.84 -11.44 1.00
C LEU A 136 3.37 -12.02 2.33
N GLY A 137 3.27 -13.33 2.52
CA GLY A 137 3.58 -14.02 3.76
C GLY A 137 2.35 -14.23 4.66
N PRO A 138 2.48 -15.04 5.72
CA PRO A 138 1.35 -15.36 6.60
C PRO A 138 0.79 -14.12 7.27
N VAL A 139 -0.51 -14.11 7.55
CA VAL A 139 -1.14 -13.01 8.26
C VAL A 139 -0.89 -13.07 9.75
N HIS A 140 -0.63 -11.92 10.36
CA HIS A 140 -0.47 -11.79 11.81
C HIS A 140 -1.82 -11.79 12.52
N ARG A 141 -1.87 -12.25 13.78
CA ARG A 141 -3.10 -12.32 14.61
C ARG A 141 -3.79 -10.96 14.86
N SER A 142 -3.13 -9.84 14.56
CA SER A 142 -3.75 -8.52 14.59
C SER A 142 -4.61 -8.21 13.36
N THR A 143 -4.60 -9.05 12.34
CA THR A 143 -5.49 -8.98 11.17
C THR A 143 -6.91 -9.25 11.60
N VAL A 144 -7.80 -8.24 11.42
CA VAL A 144 -9.20 -8.33 11.86
C VAL A 144 -10.13 -7.48 11.01
N LEU A 145 -11.38 -7.89 10.97
CA LEU A 145 -12.53 -7.08 10.59
C LEU A 145 -13.06 -6.34 11.82
N ALA A 146 -13.55 -5.12 11.63
CA ALA A 146 -14.30 -4.35 12.63
C ALA A 146 -15.78 -4.33 12.24
N VAL A 147 -16.64 -4.67 13.17
CA VAL A 147 -18.06 -4.92 12.93
C VAL A 147 -18.93 -4.14 13.93
N ILE A 148 -20.01 -3.53 13.45
CA ILE A 148 -21.09 -2.94 14.25
C ILE A 148 -22.41 -3.53 13.73
N ASP A 149 -23.23 -4.02 14.64
CA ASP A 149 -24.57 -4.56 14.32
C ASP A 149 -24.55 -5.59 13.17
N GLY A 150 -23.54 -6.46 13.16
CA GLY A 150 -23.36 -7.51 12.14
C GLY A 150 -22.82 -7.01 10.80
N ARG A 151 -22.55 -5.72 10.64
CA ARG A 151 -22.03 -5.13 9.41
C ARG A 151 -20.52 -4.83 9.53
N VAL A 152 -19.74 -5.27 8.55
CA VAL A 152 -18.33 -4.90 8.43
C VAL A 152 -18.22 -3.42 8.10
N ILE A 153 -17.45 -2.69 8.93
CA ILE A 153 -17.24 -1.25 8.84
C ILE A 153 -15.78 -0.86 8.59
N GLY A 154 -14.89 -1.82 8.53
CA GLY A 154 -13.47 -1.61 8.26
C GLY A 154 -12.64 -2.83 8.63
N ALA A 155 -11.36 -2.77 8.34
CA ALA A 155 -10.42 -3.82 8.69
C ALA A 155 -8.98 -3.35 8.73
N ILE A 156 -8.10 -4.22 9.22
CA ILE A 156 -6.67 -4.16 9.03
C ILE A 156 -6.15 -5.54 8.67
N VAL A 157 -5.27 -5.61 7.68
CA VAL A 157 -4.55 -6.83 7.27
C VAL A 157 -3.05 -6.60 7.47
N ILE A 158 -2.43 -7.45 8.27
CA ILE A 158 -0.99 -7.43 8.55
C ILE A 158 -0.37 -8.71 8.01
N SER A 159 0.46 -8.61 6.98
CA SER A 159 1.25 -9.71 6.45
C SER A 159 2.64 -9.75 7.08
N LEU A 160 3.18 -10.94 7.32
CA LEU A 160 4.55 -11.13 7.79
C LEU A 160 5.45 -11.44 6.57
N ARG A 161 5.92 -10.41 5.92
CA ARG A 161 6.70 -10.50 4.69
C ARG A 161 8.08 -11.09 4.96
N PRO A 162 8.56 -12.02 4.13
CA PRO A 162 9.84 -12.72 4.35
C PRO A 162 11.08 -11.85 4.11
N GLU A 163 10.97 -10.75 3.36
CA GLU A 163 12.09 -9.89 3.04
C GLU A 163 12.58 -9.15 4.30
N PRO A 164 13.83 -8.66 4.31
CA PRO A 164 14.31 -7.81 5.40
C PRO A 164 13.65 -6.43 5.38
N VAL A 165 13.59 -5.79 6.56
CA VAL A 165 13.17 -4.37 6.69
C VAL A 165 14.12 -3.50 5.84
N PRO A 166 13.62 -2.47 5.13
CA PRO A 166 12.28 -1.90 5.20
C PRO A 166 11.26 -2.49 4.21
N LEU A 167 11.60 -3.47 3.42
CA LEU A 167 10.72 -4.06 2.40
C LEU A 167 9.86 -5.19 2.95
N GLY A 168 10.26 -5.81 4.05
CA GLY A 168 9.60 -6.94 4.67
C GLY A 168 9.41 -6.77 6.18
N GLY A 169 9.24 -7.90 6.89
CA GLY A 169 8.75 -7.94 8.25
C GLY A 169 7.24 -7.74 8.33
N PRO A 170 6.69 -7.39 9.50
CA PRO A 170 5.28 -7.03 9.62
C PRO A 170 4.94 -5.84 8.73
N TRP A 171 3.83 -5.97 7.98
CA TRP A 171 3.46 -5.03 6.94
C TRP A 171 1.95 -4.80 6.90
N ILE A 172 1.50 -3.55 6.97
CA ILE A 172 0.11 -3.22 6.70
C ILE A 172 -0.12 -3.40 5.20
N THR A 173 -0.77 -4.49 4.83
CA THR A 173 -1.15 -4.77 3.45
C THR A 173 -2.40 -3.99 3.10
N GLU A 174 -3.37 -3.97 4.01
CA GLU A 174 -4.62 -3.22 3.87
C GLU A 174 -5.03 -2.61 5.21
N VAL A 175 -5.60 -1.41 5.17
CA VAL A 175 -6.33 -0.81 6.28
C VAL A 175 -7.40 0.12 5.74
N TRP A 176 -8.65 -0.13 6.10
CA TRP A 176 -9.75 0.72 5.65
C TRP A 176 -10.81 0.95 6.71
N ARG A 177 -11.62 1.95 6.49
CA ARG A 177 -12.85 2.25 7.21
C ARG A 177 -13.92 2.68 6.23
N ASP A 178 -15.12 2.14 6.34
CA ASP A 178 -16.31 2.64 5.64
C ASP A 178 -16.56 4.10 6.04
N PRO A 179 -16.49 5.07 5.13
CA PRO A 179 -16.72 6.48 5.44
C PRO A 179 -18.13 6.76 5.98
N GLY A 180 -19.12 5.91 5.65
CA GLY A 180 -20.49 5.96 6.18
C GLY A 180 -20.63 5.48 7.62
N SER A 181 -19.60 4.82 8.17
CA SER A 181 -19.62 4.34 9.56
C SER A 181 -19.47 5.48 10.57
N PRO A 182 -20.20 5.45 11.71
CA PRO A 182 -20.02 6.40 12.81
C PRO A 182 -18.67 6.27 13.54
N ALA A 183 -17.95 5.14 13.38
CA ALA A 183 -16.67 4.84 14.04
C ALA A 183 -15.52 5.68 13.47
N ARG A 184 -15.56 6.99 13.69
CA ARG A 184 -14.47 7.90 13.25
C ARG A 184 -13.18 7.57 14.00
N GLY A 185 -12.06 7.51 13.27
CA GLY A 185 -10.76 7.15 13.83
C GLY A 185 -10.49 5.64 13.91
N LEU A 186 -11.38 4.78 13.38
CA LEU A 186 -11.24 3.33 13.39
C LEU A 186 -9.89 2.87 12.80
N GLY A 187 -9.50 3.36 11.62
CA GLY A 187 -8.20 3.00 11.02
C GLY A 187 -7.02 3.30 11.94
N ALA A 188 -7.03 4.48 12.58
CA ALA A 188 -6.02 4.85 13.56
C ALA A 188 -6.02 3.92 14.80
N ALA A 189 -7.20 3.54 15.29
CA ALA A 189 -7.33 2.62 16.42
C ALA A 189 -6.82 1.21 16.08
N LEU A 190 -7.13 0.70 14.88
CA LEU A 190 -6.63 -0.59 14.39
C LEU A 190 -5.11 -0.59 14.23
N ILE A 191 -4.52 0.49 13.69
CA ILE A 191 -3.06 0.65 13.58
C ILE A 191 -2.41 0.65 14.97
N GLY A 192 -2.97 1.42 15.91
CA GLY A 192 -2.46 1.46 17.30
C GLY A 192 -2.50 0.08 17.96
N ARG A 193 -3.59 -0.67 17.79
CA ARG A 193 -3.72 -2.06 18.25
C ARG A 193 -2.68 -2.98 17.61
N ALA A 194 -2.49 -2.88 16.29
CA ALA A 194 -1.50 -3.69 15.58
C ALA A 194 -0.08 -3.43 16.08
N LEU A 195 0.30 -2.16 16.28
CA LEU A 195 1.62 -1.79 16.83
C LEU A 195 1.85 -2.37 18.23
N ALA A 196 0.83 -2.35 19.10
CA ALA A 196 0.93 -2.91 20.45
C ALA A 196 1.06 -4.43 20.41
N MET A 197 0.23 -5.13 19.64
CA MET A 197 0.26 -6.59 19.53
C MET A 197 1.56 -7.10 18.89
N LEU A 198 2.06 -6.41 17.88
CA LEU A 198 3.35 -6.74 17.26
C LEU A 198 4.51 -6.56 18.26
N HIS A 199 4.44 -5.52 19.10
CA HIS A 199 5.43 -5.34 20.16
C HIS A 199 5.40 -6.49 21.18
N GLU A 200 4.21 -6.92 21.63
CA GLU A 200 4.02 -8.08 22.50
C GLU A 200 4.59 -9.36 21.90
N ASP A 201 4.46 -9.53 20.59
CA ASP A 201 4.98 -10.70 19.84
C ASP A 201 6.47 -10.57 19.45
N GLY A 202 7.16 -9.51 19.93
CA GLY A 202 8.60 -9.32 19.75
C GLY A 202 9.04 -8.72 18.43
N PHE A 203 8.11 -8.25 17.60
CA PHE A 203 8.46 -7.53 16.38
C PHE A 203 8.85 -6.09 16.69
N GLY A 204 9.99 -5.63 16.14
CA GLY A 204 10.50 -4.29 16.40
C GLY A 204 9.89 -3.18 15.52
N THR A 205 9.31 -3.56 14.38
CA THR A 205 8.84 -2.60 13.37
C THR A 205 7.54 -3.04 12.69
N LEU A 206 6.85 -2.07 12.10
CA LEU A 206 5.70 -2.27 11.21
C LEU A 206 5.90 -1.37 9.98
N GLY A 207 5.80 -1.95 8.78
CA GLY A 207 5.92 -1.24 7.51
C GLY A 207 4.59 -1.04 6.81
N LEU A 208 4.56 -0.15 5.83
CA LEU A 208 3.46 0.06 4.88
C LEU A 208 3.95 0.74 3.61
N ALA A 209 3.14 0.71 2.55
CA ALA A 209 3.27 1.58 1.40
C ALA A 209 2.07 2.53 1.32
N VAL A 210 2.32 3.79 0.99
CA VAL A 210 1.27 4.80 0.81
C VAL A 210 1.58 5.68 -0.39
N THR A 211 0.57 5.94 -1.22
CA THR A 211 0.69 6.88 -2.33
C THR A 211 0.75 8.31 -1.80
N ASP A 212 1.58 9.16 -2.41
CA ASP A 212 1.79 10.55 -1.97
C ASP A 212 0.49 11.34 -1.81
N ALA A 213 -0.45 11.16 -2.73
CA ALA A 213 -1.75 11.82 -2.70
C ALA A 213 -2.77 11.21 -1.70
N ASN A 214 -2.42 10.12 -0.98
CA ASN A 214 -3.35 9.47 -0.05
C ASN A 214 -3.42 10.26 1.27
N PRO A 215 -4.61 10.77 1.68
CA PRO A 215 -4.77 11.55 2.90
C PRO A 215 -4.45 10.74 4.19
N ALA A 216 -4.46 9.42 4.14
CA ALA A 216 -4.10 8.56 5.27
C ALA A 216 -2.63 8.72 5.69
N ARG A 217 -1.75 9.24 4.83
CA ARG A 217 -0.33 9.51 5.13
C ARG A 217 -0.16 10.29 6.43
N THR A 218 -0.93 11.36 6.65
CA THR A 218 -0.90 12.15 7.88
C THR A 218 -1.20 11.30 9.13
N THR A 219 -2.09 10.32 9.00
CA THR A 219 -2.38 9.38 10.10
C THR A 219 -1.18 8.50 10.38
N TYR A 220 -0.52 7.95 9.37
CA TYR A 220 0.67 7.13 9.54
C TYR A 220 1.81 7.91 10.20
N GLU A 221 2.06 9.15 9.76
CA GLU A 221 3.08 10.02 10.35
C GLU A 221 2.84 10.27 11.86
N ARG A 222 1.57 10.44 12.29
CA ARG A 222 1.20 10.56 13.72
C ARG A 222 1.52 9.31 14.52
N PHE A 223 1.50 8.13 13.90
CA PHE A 223 1.94 6.87 14.51
C PHE A 223 3.45 6.66 14.49
N GLY A 224 4.20 7.62 13.95
CA GLY A 224 5.65 7.58 13.88
C GLY A 224 6.20 6.83 12.67
N PHE A 225 5.36 6.53 11.68
CA PHE A 225 5.84 6.04 10.39
C PHE A 225 6.68 7.12 9.70
N LYS A 226 7.86 6.73 9.25
CA LYS A 226 8.78 7.60 8.52
C LYS A 226 9.09 6.98 7.16
N PRO A 227 9.22 7.79 6.10
CA PRO A 227 9.67 7.30 4.81
C PRO A 227 11.03 6.60 4.94
N ALA A 228 11.14 5.41 4.37
CA ALA A 228 12.37 4.63 4.30
C ALA A 228 12.83 4.45 2.86
N ILE A 229 11.88 4.31 1.93
CA ILE A 229 12.13 4.21 0.49
C ILE A 229 11.03 4.99 -0.22
N GLU A 230 11.39 5.69 -1.28
CA GLU A 230 10.45 6.29 -2.23
C GLU A 230 10.53 5.57 -3.58
N SER A 231 9.43 5.51 -4.29
CA SER A 231 9.34 4.90 -5.61
C SER A 231 8.40 5.68 -6.51
N TRP A 232 8.87 5.98 -7.69
CA TRP A 232 8.11 6.67 -8.74
C TRP A 232 7.77 5.69 -9.85
N SER A 233 6.51 5.65 -10.26
CA SER A 233 6.06 4.96 -11.45
C SER A 233 5.68 5.99 -12.51
N LEU A 234 6.22 5.84 -13.69
CA LEU A 234 6.04 6.77 -14.80
C LEU A 234 5.61 5.99 -16.05
N ALA A 235 4.97 6.69 -16.97
CA ALA A 235 4.55 6.09 -18.23
C ALA A 235 4.82 7.06 -19.39
N PHE A 236 5.47 6.59 -20.44
CA PHE A 236 5.57 7.35 -21.67
C PHE A 236 4.26 7.21 -22.47
N PRO A 237 3.83 8.28 -23.18
CA PRO A 237 2.74 8.18 -24.14
C PRO A 237 3.04 7.10 -25.19
N ASP A 238 1.99 6.50 -25.74
CA ASP A 238 2.13 5.62 -26.91
C ASP A 238 2.73 6.41 -28.07
N GLY A 239 3.67 5.82 -28.79
CA GLY A 239 4.25 6.45 -29.97
C GLY A 239 3.18 6.73 -31.03
N ARG A 240 3.26 7.89 -31.66
CA ARG A 240 2.38 8.28 -32.76
C ARG A 240 2.73 7.48 -34.03
#